data_f80188703e35f9dd1bf6ff42e8ad95d8
#
_entry.id   f80188703e35f9dd1bf6ff42e8ad95d8
#
_cell.length_a   1.000
_cell.length_b   1.000
_cell.length_c   1.000
_cell.angle_alpha   90.00
_cell.angle_beta   90.00
_cell.angle_gamma   90.00
#
_symmetry.space_group_name_H-M   'P 1'
#
loop_
_entity.id
_entity.type
_entity.pdbx_description
1 polymer ?
#
loop_
_entity_poly.entity_id
_entity_poly.type
_entity_poly.pdbx_seq_one_letter_code
_entity_poly.pdbx_strand_id
1 'polypeptide(L)'
;MTNINWMEIVSNRNIARDVYEMKLKGEGASLITAPGQFVNIKVSTLESQPYLRRPMSVCDYDNENLTIIYKVVGKGTKILRDIKPGDKLDMLLGLGNGFPLPDIKKAVLIGGGVGVPPMYNLAKQLKA
;
A
#
# COMPACT_ATOMS: atom_id res chain seq x y z
N MET A 1 -15.12 -17.63 -9.98
CA MET A 1 -13.89 -17.61 -9.15
C MET A 1 -13.54 -16.18 -8.79
N THR A 2 -13.44 -15.88 -7.52
CA THR A 2 -13.10 -14.53 -7.08
C THR A 2 -11.60 -14.30 -7.29
N ASN A 3 -11.25 -13.20 -7.95
CA ASN A 3 -9.85 -12.83 -8.14
C ASN A 3 -9.42 -11.93 -6.99
N ILE A 4 -8.70 -12.48 -6.00
CA ILE A 4 -8.25 -11.76 -4.81
C ILE A 4 -7.17 -10.73 -5.09
N ASN A 5 -6.61 -10.72 -6.30
CA ASN A 5 -5.61 -9.71 -6.68
C ASN A 5 -6.25 -8.37 -7.08
N TRP A 6 -7.56 -8.35 -7.31
CA TRP A 6 -8.26 -7.13 -7.70
C TRP A 6 -8.73 -6.37 -6.46
N MET A 7 -8.23 -5.15 -6.33
CA MET A 7 -8.61 -4.24 -5.25
C MET A 7 -9.32 -3.02 -5.83
N GLU A 8 -10.43 -2.62 -5.22
CA GLU A 8 -11.20 -1.47 -5.65
C GLU A 8 -10.71 -0.20 -4.96
N ILE A 9 -10.53 0.87 -5.73
CA ILE A 9 -10.15 2.18 -5.20
C ILE A 9 -11.35 2.80 -4.47
N VAL A 10 -11.16 3.12 -3.19
CA VAL A 10 -12.15 3.85 -2.38
C VAL A 10 -11.87 5.34 -2.47
N SER A 11 -10.61 5.73 -2.34
CA SER A 11 -10.18 7.11 -2.46
C SER A 11 -8.74 7.18 -2.94
N ASN A 12 -8.39 8.28 -3.59
CA ASN A 12 -7.04 8.55 -4.06
C ASN A 12 -6.84 10.06 -4.02
N ARG A 13 -6.28 10.57 -2.92
CA ARG A 13 -6.25 12.00 -2.66
C ARG A 13 -4.85 12.53 -2.42
N ASN A 14 -4.62 13.76 -2.85
CA ASN A 14 -3.37 14.46 -2.59
C ASN A 14 -3.35 14.91 -1.12
N ILE A 15 -2.30 14.53 -0.38
CA ILE A 15 -2.16 14.90 1.03
C ILE A 15 -0.96 15.81 1.29
N ALA A 16 -0.01 15.86 0.37
CA ALA A 16 1.15 16.75 0.43
C ALA A 16 1.69 16.91 -0.99
N ARG A 17 2.73 17.73 -1.16
CA ARG A 17 3.31 17.95 -2.49
C ARG A 17 3.80 16.63 -3.09
N ASP A 18 3.20 16.24 -4.22
CA ASP A 18 3.48 14.99 -4.95
C ASP A 18 3.26 13.72 -4.12
N VAL A 19 2.54 13.80 -3.00
CA VAL A 19 2.24 12.66 -2.13
C VAL A 19 0.73 12.43 -2.10
N TYR A 20 0.34 11.18 -2.31
CA TYR A 20 -1.05 10.76 -2.37
C TYR A 20 -1.33 9.63 -1.38
N GLU A 21 -2.53 9.67 -0.82
CA GLU A 21 -3.07 8.57 -0.02
C GLU A 21 -4.12 7.84 -0.85
N MET A 22 -3.92 6.54 -1.05
CA MET A 22 -4.87 5.69 -1.74
C MET A 22 -5.44 4.67 -0.76
N LYS A 23 -6.76 4.65 -0.65
CA LYS A 23 -7.48 3.64 0.13
C LYS A 23 -8.18 2.69 -0.82
N LEU A 24 -8.03 1.39 -0.55
CA LEU A 24 -8.55 0.32 -1.38
C LEU A 24 -9.30 -0.68 -0.52
N LYS A 25 -10.23 -1.41 -1.12
CA LYS A 25 -10.93 -2.50 -0.46
C LYS A 25 -10.94 -3.75 -1.35
N GLY A 26 -10.95 -4.89 -0.72
CA GLY A 26 -11.02 -6.18 -1.39
C GLY A 26 -10.57 -7.31 -0.49
N GLU A 27 -10.91 -8.53 -0.87
CA GLU A 27 -10.56 -9.74 -0.09
C GLU A 27 -9.04 -9.92 0.01
N GLY A 28 -8.28 -9.45 -0.98
CA GLY A 28 -6.84 -9.58 -0.99
C GLY A 28 -6.13 -8.90 0.18
N ALA A 29 -6.78 -7.93 0.83
CA ALA A 29 -6.21 -7.29 2.02
C ALA A 29 -5.93 -8.30 3.14
N SER A 30 -6.70 -9.37 3.22
CA SER A 30 -6.50 -10.44 4.22
C SER A 30 -5.17 -11.19 4.06
N LEU A 31 -4.51 -11.06 2.92
CA LEU A 31 -3.19 -11.65 2.69
C LEU A 31 -2.07 -10.89 3.39
N ILE A 32 -2.33 -9.66 3.82
CA ILE A 32 -1.37 -8.86 4.58
C ILE A 32 -1.45 -9.31 6.03
N THR A 33 -0.33 -9.78 6.57
CA THR A 33 -0.28 -10.41 7.89
C THR A 33 0.57 -9.66 8.91
N ALA A 34 1.39 -8.72 8.47
CA ALA A 34 2.30 -8.00 9.37
C ALA A 34 2.66 -6.62 8.83
N PRO A 35 2.91 -5.65 9.71
CA PRO A 35 3.44 -4.36 9.28
C PRO A 35 4.83 -4.53 8.67
N GLY A 36 5.15 -3.70 7.69
CA GLY A 36 6.40 -3.81 6.94
C GLY A 36 6.31 -4.66 5.69
N GLN A 37 5.23 -5.39 5.50
CA GLN A 37 4.96 -6.04 4.22
C GLN A 37 4.64 -4.99 3.15
N PHE A 38 4.69 -5.40 1.90
CA PHE A 38 4.42 -4.52 0.78
C PHE A 38 3.47 -5.15 -0.21
N VAL A 39 2.98 -4.33 -1.13
CA VAL A 39 2.15 -4.76 -2.25
C VAL A 39 2.86 -4.43 -3.55
N ASN A 40 2.57 -5.18 -4.59
CA ASN A 40 3.17 -4.97 -5.90
C ASN A 40 2.05 -4.70 -6.90
N ILE A 41 1.98 -3.46 -7.37
CA ILE A 41 0.84 -2.95 -8.13
C ILE A 41 1.12 -2.95 -9.62
N LYS A 42 0.21 -3.53 -10.39
CA LYS A 42 0.23 -3.42 -11.83
C LYS A 42 -0.41 -2.09 -12.23
N VAL A 43 0.40 -1.17 -12.73
CA VAL A 43 -0.03 0.19 -13.04
C VAL A 43 -0.34 0.41 -14.52
N SER A 44 -0.08 -0.59 -15.37
CA SER A 44 -0.29 -0.49 -16.80
C SER A 44 -1.39 -1.43 -17.29
N THR A 45 -2.00 -1.09 -18.41
CA THR A 45 -2.83 -2.00 -19.17
C THR A 45 -1.94 -2.87 -20.09
N LEU A 46 -2.54 -3.82 -20.80
CA LEU A 46 -1.80 -4.80 -21.61
C LEU A 46 -0.80 -4.19 -22.59
N GLU A 47 -1.06 -3.01 -23.11
CA GLU A 47 -0.28 -2.41 -24.18
C GLU A 47 0.49 -1.16 -23.77
N SER A 48 0.36 -0.72 -22.52
CA SER A 48 0.99 0.51 -22.07
C SER A 48 2.17 0.24 -21.14
N GLN A 49 3.13 1.16 -21.14
CA GLN A 49 4.22 1.18 -20.19
C GLN A 49 3.80 1.96 -18.93
N PRO A 50 4.37 1.63 -17.77
CA PRO A 50 5.40 0.62 -17.51
C PRO A 50 4.80 -0.79 -17.38
N TYR A 51 5.52 -1.80 -17.87
CA TYR A 51 5.07 -3.19 -17.79
C TYR A 51 5.33 -3.84 -16.44
N LEU A 52 6.34 -3.36 -15.73
CA LEU A 52 6.71 -3.91 -14.43
C LEU A 52 5.79 -3.37 -13.33
N ARG A 53 5.45 -4.23 -12.39
CA ARG A 53 4.71 -3.82 -11.21
C ARG A 53 5.53 -2.86 -10.36
N ARG A 54 4.83 -2.04 -9.57
CA ARG A 54 5.46 -1.07 -8.66
C ARG A 54 5.25 -1.52 -7.22
N PRO A 55 6.34 -1.72 -6.46
CA PRO A 55 6.22 -2.07 -5.04
C PRO A 55 5.86 -0.84 -4.21
N MET A 56 4.91 -1.02 -3.29
CA MET A 56 4.48 0.02 -2.36
C MET A 56 4.36 -0.57 -0.96
N SER A 57 4.92 0.12 0.02
CA SER A 57 4.78 -0.29 1.41
C SER A 57 3.35 -0.09 1.90
N VAL A 58 2.89 -1.00 2.74
CA VAL A 58 1.58 -0.90 3.37
C VAL A 58 1.64 0.13 4.50
N CYS A 59 0.77 1.14 4.44
CA CYS A 59 0.63 2.12 5.53
C CYS A 59 -0.27 1.55 6.63
N ASP A 60 -1.45 1.07 6.24
CA ASP A 60 -2.42 0.49 7.17
C ASP A 60 -3.24 -0.58 6.44
N TYR A 61 -3.79 -1.51 7.21
CA TYR A 61 -4.60 -2.59 6.64
C TYR A 61 -5.52 -3.21 7.70
N ASP A 62 -6.57 -3.84 7.22
CA ASP A 62 -7.36 -4.82 7.97
C ASP A 62 -7.78 -5.94 7.00
N ASN A 63 -8.75 -6.76 7.36
CA ASN A 63 -9.12 -7.92 6.53
C ASN A 63 -9.70 -7.54 5.16
N GLU A 64 -10.22 -6.34 5.00
CA GLU A 64 -10.89 -5.90 3.78
C GLU A 64 -10.31 -4.62 3.19
N ASN A 65 -9.51 -3.87 3.96
CA ASN A 65 -9.05 -2.54 3.59
C ASN A 65 -7.54 -2.43 3.58
N LEU A 66 -7.05 -1.60 2.67
CA LEU A 66 -5.63 -1.32 2.50
C LEU A 66 -5.46 0.18 2.29
N THR A 67 -4.49 0.77 2.99
CA THR A 67 -4.06 2.15 2.76
C THR A 67 -2.60 2.15 2.33
N ILE A 68 -2.31 2.82 1.23
CA ILE A 68 -0.94 3.11 0.80
C ILE A 68 -0.76 4.61 0.66
N ILE A 69 0.46 5.07 0.92
CA ILE A 69 0.85 6.46 0.69
C ILE A 69 2.06 6.41 -0.21
N TYR A 70 2.00 7.13 -1.32
CA TYR A 70 3.05 7.07 -2.33
C TYR A 70 3.41 8.47 -2.83
N LYS A 71 4.65 8.60 -3.29
CA LYS A 71 5.14 9.84 -3.89
C LYS A 71 5.14 9.69 -5.41
N VAL A 72 4.67 10.71 -6.10
CA VAL A 72 4.69 10.75 -7.57
C VAL A 72 6.10 11.10 -8.02
N VAL A 73 6.83 10.12 -8.53
CA VAL A 73 8.23 10.29 -8.93
C VAL A 73 8.55 9.82 -10.35
N GLY A 74 7.67 9.03 -10.95
CA GLY A 74 7.90 8.48 -12.27
C GLY A 74 6.61 8.15 -12.99
N LYS A 75 6.75 7.50 -14.14
CA LYS A 75 5.63 7.22 -15.03
C LYS A 75 4.55 6.36 -14.38
N GLY A 76 4.96 5.32 -13.63
CA GLY A 76 4.01 4.43 -12.95
C GLY A 76 3.22 5.15 -11.86
N THR A 77 3.87 5.94 -11.03
CA THR A 77 3.18 6.68 -9.97
C THR A 77 2.32 7.80 -10.51
N LYS A 78 2.67 8.38 -11.67
CA LYS A 78 1.78 9.34 -12.36
C LYS A 78 0.49 8.69 -12.83
N ILE A 79 0.56 7.45 -13.31
CA ILE A 79 -0.62 6.67 -13.69
C ILE A 79 -1.49 6.40 -12.45
N LEU A 80 -0.88 5.99 -11.34
CA LEU A 80 -1.59 5.76 -10.08
C LEU A 80 -2.33 7.02 -9.62
N ARG A 81 -1.71 8.19 -9.72
CA ARG A 81 -2.31 9.45 -9.32
C ARG A 81 -3.64 9.72 -10.01
N ASP A 82 -3.77 9.29 -11.26
CA ASP A 82 -4.93 9.59 -12.09
C ASP A 82 -6.03 8.53 -11.98
N ILE A 83 -5.82 7.46 -11.23
CA ILE A 83 -6.82 6.42 -11.01
C ILE A 83 -7.89 6.93 -10.06
N LYS A 84 -9.16 6.63 -10.36
CA LYS A 84 -10.32 7.21 -9.68
C LYS A 84 -11.03 6.20 -8.79
N PRO A 85 -11.76 6.66 -7.77
CA PRO A 85 -12.63 5.78 -6.97
C PRO A 85 -13.55 4.96 -7.86
N GLY A 86 -13.71 3.69 -7.52
CA GLY A 86 -14.46 2.73 -8.30
C GLY A 86 -13.63 1.93 -9.30
N ASP A 87 -12.48 2.44 -9.69
CA ASP A 87 -11.55 1.68 -10.53
C ASP A 87 -10.94 0.52 -9.72
N LYS A 88 -10.45 -0.49 -10.43
CA LYS A 88 -9.81 -1.64 -9.80
C LYS A 88 -8.36 -1.75 -10.24
N LEU A 89 -7.51 -2.16 -9.31
CA LEU A 89 -6.11 -2.43 -9.56
C LEU A 89 -5.77 -3.89 -9.34
N ASP A 90 -4.96 -4.44 -10.21
CA ASP A 90 -4.38 -5.77 -10.06
C ASP A 90 -3.14 -5.66 -9.17
N MET A 91 -3.17 -6.32 -8.02
CA MET A 91 -2.12 -6.21 -7.00
C MET A 91 -1.72 -7.57 -6.48
N LEU A 92 -0.44 -7.75 -6.23
CA LEU A 92 0.06 -8.85 -5.40
C LEU A 92 0.19 -8.33 -3.97
N LEU A 93 -0.43 -9.02 -3.02
CA LEU A 93 -0.54 -8.55 -1.64
C LEU A 93 0.16 -9.49 -0.67
N GLY A 94 0.50 -8.98 0.51
CA GLY A 94 1.13 -9.77 1.56
C GLY A 94 2.54 -10.21 1.25
N LEU A 95 3.30 -9.37 0.55
CA LEU A 95 4.67 -9.67 0.16
C LEU A 95 5.67 -9.22 1.24
N GLY A 96 6.77 -9.96 1.35
CA GLY A 96 7.80 -9.68 2.34
C GLY A 96 7.51 -10.29 3.70
N ASN A 97 8.48 -10.20 4.60
CA ASN A 97 8.41 -10.84 5.92
C ASN A 97 7.79 -9.95 7.01
N GLY A 98 7.73 -8.64 6.76
CA GLY A 98 7.25 -7.69 7.75
C GLY A 98 8.28 -7.39 8.84
N PHE A 99 7.90 -6.47 9.75
CA PHE A 99 8.72 -6.16 10.92
C PHE A 99 8.43 -7.18 12.04
N PRO A 100 9.44 -7.57 12.81
CA PRO A 100 9.19 -8.36 14.01
C PRO A 100 8.44 -7.54 15.06
N LEU A 101 7.59 -8.19 15.84
CA LEU A 101 6.85 -7.55 16.92
C LEU A 101 7.34 -8.12 18.26
N PRO A 102 8.50 -7.67 18.75
CA PRO A 102 9.05 -8.19 20.00
C PRO A 102 8.25 -7.72 21.21
N ASP A 103 8.30 -8.49 22.28
CA ASP A 103 7.72 -8.10 23.57
C ASP A 103 8.66 -7.11 24.25
N ILE A 104 8.44 -5.82 24.00
CA ILE A 104 9.28 -4.74 24.54
C ILE A 104 8.39 -3.64 25.11
N LYS A 105 8.93 -2.89 26.08
CA LYS A 105 8.21 -1.81 26.74
C LYS A 105 8.30 -0.48 26.00
N LYS A 106 9.38 -0.27 25.28
CA LYS A 106 9.63 0.98 24.53
C LYS A 106 10.19 0.68 23.15
N ALA A 107 9.72 1.45 22.17
CA ALA A 107 10.22 1.37 20.81
C ALA A 107 10.42 2.77 20.26
N VAL A 108 11.42 2.93 19.40
CA VAL A 108 11.65 4.15 18.63
C VAL A 108 11.52 3.77 17.15
N LEU A 109 10.63 4.48 16.44
CA LEU A 109 10.41 4.28 15.03
C LEU A 109 10.92 5.50 14.27
N ILE A 110 11.78 5.28 13.29
CA ILE A 110 12.38 6.35 12.51
C ILE A 110 11.99 6.17 11.04
N GLY A 111 11.37 7.21 10.48
CA GLY A 111 11.00 7.23 9.07
C GLY A 111 11.26 8.61 8.48
N GLY A 112 11.67 8.63 7.21
CA GLY A 112 11.87 9.86 6.46
C GLY A 112 11.18 9.77 5.10
N GLY A 113 10.49 10.84 4.69
CA GLY A 113 9.79 10.85 3.42
C GLY A 113 8.78 9.72 3.32
N VAL A 114 8.85 8.92 2.27
CA VAL A 114 7.97 7.76 2.05
C VAL A 114 8.29 6.56 2.95
N GLY A 115 9.29 6.66 3.81
CA GLY A 115 9.56 5.68 4.85
C GLY A 115 8.67 5.85 6.09
N VAL A 116 7.95 6.96 6.22
CA VAL A 116 7.02 7.19 7.33
C VAL A 116 5.77 6.31 7.25
N PRO A 117 5.09 6.17 6.09
CA PRO A 117 3.88 5.36 6.00
C PRO A 117 4.01 3.94 6.56
N PRO A 118 5.07 3.15 6.24
CA PRO A 118 5.16 1.80 6.78
C PRO A 118 5.32 1.74 8.31
N MET A 119 5.64 2.86 8.96
CA MET A 119 5.74 2.93 10.42
C MET A 119 4.38 3.03 11.10
N TYR A 120 3.34 3.45 10.39
CA TYR A 120 2.03 3.72 11.00
C TYR A 120 1.40 2.47 11.62
N ASN A 121 1.22 1.42 10.83
CA ASN A 121 0.61 0.18 11.33
C ASN A 121 1.51 -0.50 12.36
N LEU A 122 2.82 -0.44 12.17
CA LEU A 122 3.78 -0.94 13.15
C LEU A 122 3.59 -0.26 14.50
N ALA A 123 3.47 1.07 14.51
CA ALA A 123 3.23 1.83 15.73
C ALA A 123 1.91 1.43 16.39
N LYS A 124 0.84 1.24 15.61
CA LYS A 124 -0.45 0.80 16.12
C LYS A 124 -0.35 -0.57 16.80
N GLN A 125 0.33 -1.52 16.18
CA GLN A 125 0.45 -2.86 16.72
C GLN A 125 1.36 -2.93 17.95
N LEU A 126 2.44 -2.13 17.98
CA LEU A 126 3.32 -2.06 19.14
C LEU A 126 2.65 -1.41 20.35
N LYS A 127 1.68 -0.52 20.10
CA LYS A 127 0.95 0.17 21.16
C LYS A 127 -0.20 -0.66 21.73
N ALA A 128 -0.65 -1.63 20.99
CA ALA A 128 -1.79 -2.47 21.39
C ALA A 128 -1.44 -3.40 22.55
#